data_b6fa6186070e6ba4d2e819d12c166d7a
#
_entry.id   b6fa6186070e6ba4d2e819d12c166d7a
#
_cell.length_a   1.000
_cell.length_b   1.000
_cell.length_c   1.000
_cell.angle_alpha   90.00
_cell.angle_beta   90.00
_cell.angle_gamma   90.00
#
_symmetry.space_group_name_H-M   'P 1'
#
loop_
_entity.id
_entity.type
_entity.pdbx_description
1 polymer ?
#
loop_
_entity_poly.entity_id
_entity_poly.type
_entity_poly.pdbx_seq_one_letter_code
_entity_poly.pdbx_strand_id
1 'polypeptide(L)'
;MENKILFIGLDVDNKNYHAHAIVENENVGIDFRSKPNIHSLIKMIKEKFKENYTFHFCYESTYSGYFLYREITKVGHECTIIAASLIPEKSGDKVKNDRLDAEKLAIYFMKGLLTPIYIPTETDEQVRALVRSRTFIKDQQKEIKKHAVAICKQLGWNYRQDEKESSSYWTQKHKNWLKEKLITASEFTKFNFKIIEAQINDLEERLNQYECEMRRISELPEYKEKIKALICYRGIDILSAMILITELGDTRRFSHPKKLTSYAGLDIREYSSGGQQRKYSITKMGNKFIRKILTEAAQNYNRIPVIGKDLRTRRQNIEPKYTEVADRCMHRIHKRGKHLWHRGIAVNKVKTACAREMLGFIWESLNLVTN
;
A
#
# COMPACT_ATOMS: atom_id res chain seq x y z
N MET A 1 8.35 -33.37 -29.22
CA MET A 1 8.89 -32.06 -29.63
C MET A 1 8.42 -31.06 -28.61
N GLU A 2 9.30 -30.35 -27.92
CA GLU A 2 8.89 -29.27 -27.05
C GLU A 2 8.23 -28.16 -27.86
N ASN A 3 7.03 -27.74 -27.47
CA ASN A 3 6.36 -26.63 -28.14
C ASN A 3 7.19 -25.37 -27.93
N LYS A 4 7.48 -24.63 -29.00
CA LYS A 4 8.12 -23.30 -28.90
C LYS A 4 7.27 -22.36 -28.05
N ILE A 5 7.90 -21.47 -27.32
CA ILE A 5 7.21 -20.47 -26.50
C ILE A 5 6.91 -19.23 -27.34
N LEU A 6 5.68 -18.72 -27.23
CA LEU A 6 5.27 -17.45 -27.78
C LEU A 6 5.11 -16.44 -26.62
N PHE A 7 6.00 -15.45 -26.56
CA PHE A 7 5.93 -14.37 -25.58
C PHE A 7 5.02 -13.26 -26.07
N ILE A 8 4.04 -12.88 -25.25
CA ILE A 8 3.00 -11.92 -25.61
C ILE A 8 2.95 -10.80 -24.59
N GLY A 9 3.40 -9.63 -25.01
CA GLY A 9 3.27 -8.39 -24.23
C GLY A 9 1.93 -7.72 -24.53
N LEU A 10 1.20 -7.35 -23.49
CA LEU A 10 -0.10 -6.69 -23.61
C LEU A 10 -0.04 -5.30 -22.99
N ASP A 11 -0.43 -4.30 -23.76
CA ASP A 11 -0.93 -3.05 -23.22
C ASP A 11 -2.45 -3.12 -23.12
N VAL A 12 -2.96 -3.02 -21.89
CA VAL A 12 -4.35 -3.34 -21.52
C VAL A 12 -5.15 -2.06 -21.37
N ASP A 13 -6.08 -1.84 -22.26
CA ASP A 13 -7.06 -0.76 -22.22
C ASP A 13 -8.50 -1.29 -22.21
N ASN A 14 -9.46 -0.47 -21.75
CA ASN A 14 -10.87 -0.84 -21.67
C ASN A 14 -11.54 -1.06 -23.03
N LYS A 15 -10.98 -0.48 -24.09
CA LYS A 15 -11.55 -0.55 -25.45
C LYS A 15 -10.91 -1.66 -26.26
N ASN A 16 -9.60 -1.83 -26.14
CA ASN A 16 -8.83 -2.79 -26.91
C ASN A 16 -7.60 -3.24 -26.11
N TYR A 17 -7.14 -4.46 -26.39
CA TYR A 17 -5.80 -4.89 -26.01
C TYR A 17 -4.85 -4.69 -27.17
N HIS A 18 -3.77 -3.95 -26.98
CA HIS A 18 -2.66 -3.91 -27.89
C HIS A 18 -1.69 -5.04 -27.53
N ALA A 19 -1.39 -5.90 -28.46
CA ALA A 19 -0.56 -7.07 -28.24
C ALA A 19 0.61 -7.07 -29.22
N HIS A 20 1.77 -7.44 -28.69
CA HIS A 20 2.93 -7.83 -29.48
C HIS A 20 3.31 -9.26 -29.12
N ALA A 21 3.38 -10.14 -30.12
CA ALA A 21 3.74 -11.53 -29.93
C ALA A 21 5.04 -11.85 -30.65
N ILE A 22 6.00 -12.45 -29.94
CA ILE A 22 7.32 -12.82 -30.46
C ILE A 22 7.64 -14.27 -30.09
N VAL A 23 8.14 -15.04 -31.05
CA VAL A 23 8.57 -16.41 -30.81
C VAL A 23 9.93 -16.41 -30.10
N GLU A 24 10.12 -17.36 -29.21
CA GLU A 24 11.34 -17.53 -28.45
C GLU A 24 12.58 -17.54 -29.37
N ASN A 25 13.58 -16.72 -28.99
CA ASN A 25 14.84 -16.52 -29.73
C ASN A 25 14.71 -15.85 -31.12
N GLU A 26 13.54 -15.35 -31.49
CA GLU A 26 13.37 -14.53 -32.68
C GLU A 26 13.55 -13.04 -32.37
N ASN A 27 13.85 -12.25 -33.41
CA ASN A 27 14.05 -10.81 -33.27
C ASN A 27 12.87 -9.97 -33.80
N VAL A 28 11.95 -10.61 -34.50
CA VAL A 28 10.80 -9.94 -35.13
C VAL A 28 9.52 -10.55 -34.60
N GLY A 29 8.64 -9.72 -34.06
CA GLY A 29 7.33 -10.12 -33.58
C GLY A 29 6.22 -9.53 -34.44
N ILE A 30 4.99 -9.86 -34.11
CA ILE A 30 3.77 -9.42 -34.81
C ILE A 30 2.93 -8.56 -33.87
N ASP A 31 2.62 -7.32 -34.30
CA ASP A 31 1.69 -6.44 -33.63
C ASP A 31 0.24 -6.72 -34.05
N PHE A 32 -0.67 -6.66 -33.10
CA PHE A 32 -2.11 -6.73 -33.40
C PHE A 32 -2.95 -6.13 -32.28
N ARG A 33 -4.23 -5.90 -32.58
CA ARG A 33 -5.22 -5.43 -31.60
C ARG A 33 -6.32 -6.47 -31.49
N SER A 34 -6.85 -6.65 -30.29
CA SER A 34 -8.02 -7.48 -30.04
C SER A 34 -9.07 -6.73 -29.24
N LYS A 35 -10.31 -7.23 -29.24
CA LYS A 35 -11.33 -6.81 -28.28
C LYS A 35 -10.84 -7.12 -26.85
N PRO A 36 -11.29 -6.37 -25.83
CA PRO A 36 -10.81 -6.52 -24.46
C PRO A 36 -11.42 -7.74 -23.75
N ASN A 37 -11.21 -8.91 -24.32
CA ASN A 37 -11.58 -10.20 -23.74
C ASN A 37 -10.61 -11.30 -24.19
N ILE A 38 -10.42 -12.29 -23.33
CA ILE A 38 -9.43 -13.36 -23.54
C ILE A 38 -9.74 -14.23 -24.76
N HIS A 39 -11.00 -14.53 -25.04
CA HIS A 39 -11.37 -15.38 -26.20
C HIS A 39 -11.02 -14.73 -27.52
N SER A 40 -11.31 -13.42 -27.66
CA SER A 40 -10.93 -12.66 -28.87
C SER A 40 -9.41 -12.57 -29.00
N LEU A 41 -8.69 -12.37 -27.91
CA LEU A 41 -7.23 -12.30 -27.89
C LEU A 41 -6.62 -13.64 -28.38
N ILE A 42 -7.04 -14.77 -27.80
CA ILE A 42 -6.54 -16.10 -28.16
C ILE A 42 -6.90 -16.43 -29.63
N LYS A 43 -8.11 -16.08 -30.07
CA LYS A 43 -8.53 -16.30 -31.48
C LYS A 43 -7.59 -15.56 -32.43
N MET A 44 -7.30 -14.28 -32.17
CA MET A 44 -6.39 -13.45 -32.98
C MET A 44 -4.97 -14.03 -33.01
N ILE A 45 -4.46 -14.56 -31.89
CA ILE A 45 -3.16 -15.19 -31.82
C ILE A 45 -3.13 -16.44 -32.72
N LYS A 46 -4.12 -17.33 -32.57
CA LYS A 46 -4.21 -18.58 -33.38
C LYS A 46 -4.38 -18.33 -34.88
N GLU A 47 -5.02 -17.25 -35.27
CA GLU A 47 -5.15 -16.85 -36.69
C GLU A 47 -3.79 -16.39 -37.27
N LYS A 48 -2.94 -15.73 -36.46
CA LYS A 48 -1.64 -15.21 -36.90
C LYS A 48 -0.52 -16.26 -36.80
N PHE A 49 -0.58 -17.11 -35.81
CA PHE A 49 0.42 -18.12 -35.51
C PHE A 49 -0.23 -19.51 -35.73
N LYS A 50 0.07 -20.15 -36.85
CA LYS A 50 -0.54 -21.42 -37.26
C LYS A 50 0.06 -22.66 -36.58
N GLU A 51 1.24 -22.52 -35.98
CA GLU A 51 1.91 -23.61 -35.27
C GLU A 51 1.40 -23.71 -33.82
N ASN A 52 1.62 -24.85 -33.19
CA ASN A 52 1.31 -25.04 -31.78
C ASN A 52 2.41 -24.40 -30.93
N TYR A 53 2.08 -23.30 -30.24
CA TYR A 53 2.92 -22.60 -29.28
C TYR A 53 2.37 -22.72 -27.87
N THR A 54 3.26 -22.68 -26.90
CA THR A 54 2.90 -22.38 -25.48
C THR A 54 2.87 -20.87 -25.29
N PHE A 55 1.73 -20.31 -24.87
CA PHE A 55 1.56 -18.87 -24.75
C PHE A 55 1.97 -18.38 -23.36
N HIS A 56 2.92 -17.46 -23.32
CA HIS A 56 3.36 -16.77 -22.12
C HIS A 56 2.99 -15.29 -22.23
N PHE A 57 1.98 -14.88 -21.49
CA PHE A 57 1.50 -13.51 -21.48
C PHE A 57 2.20 -12.66 -20.42
N CYS A 58 2.42 -11.37 -20.69
CA CYS A 58 2.75 -10.40 -19.67
C CYS A 58 2.02 -9.08 -19.93
N TYR A 59 1.67 -8.39 -18.83
CA TYR A 59 1.13 -7.04 -18.88
C TYR A 59 1.53 -6.24 -17.64
N GLU A 60 1.47 -4.91 -17.77
CA GLU A 60 1.81 -3.99 -16.69
C GLU A 60 0.72 -3.91 -15.63
N SER A 61 1.09 -3.85 -14.34
CA SER A 61 0.15 -3.67 -13.25
C SER A 61 -0.49 -2.29 -13.30
N THR A 62 -1.71 -2.22 -13.82
CA THR A 62 -2.52 -1.01 -13.98
C THR A 62 -3.85 -1.14 -13.21
N TYR A 63 -4.85 -0.35 -13.61
CA TYR A 63 -6.20 -0.39 -13.07
C TYR A 63 -6.94 -1.71 -13.32
N SER A 64 -6.55 -2.51 -14.32
CA SER A 64 -7.14 -3.81 -14.64
C SER A 64 -6.93 -4.87 -13.55
N GLY A 65 -6.07 -4.59 -12.55
CA GLY A 65 -5.85 -5.48 -11.42
C GLY A 65 -5.40 -6.87 -11.84
N TYR A 66 -5.96 -7.90 -11.19
CA TYR A 66 -5.60 -9.31 -11.42
C TYR A 66 -6.63 -10.07 -12.25
N PHE A 67 -7.69 -9.43 -12.71
CA PHE A 67 -8.78 -10.09 -13.46
C PHE A 67 -8.28 -10.77 -14.72
N LEU A 68 -7.56 -10.04 -15.57
CA LEU A 68 -7.05 -10.58 -16.83
C LEU A 68 -6.05 -11.73 -16.59
N TYR A 69 -5.21 -11.63 -15.56
CA TYR A 69 -4.32 -12.72 -15.15
C TYR A 69 -5.12 -14.01 -14.88
N ARG A 70 -6.20 -13.92 -14.10
CA ARG A 70 -7.03 -15.07 -13.76
C ARG A 70 -7.76 -15.64 -14.98
N GLU A 71 -8.26 -14.79 -15.87
CA GLU A 71 -8.90 -15.24 -17.11
C GLU A 71 -7.91 -15.98 -18.02
N ILE A 72 -6.67 -15.49 -18.16
CA ILE A 72 -5.62 -16.13 -18.95
C ILE A 72 -5.23 -17.49 -18.34
N THR A 73 -5.01 -17.52 -17.03
CA THR A 73 -4.62 -18.77 -16.35
C THR A 73 -5.74 -19.80 -16.32
N LYS A 74 -7.00 -19.37 -16.22
CA LYS A 74 -8.18 -20.24 -16.25
C LYS A 74 -8.33 -20.98 -17.59
N VAL A 75 -7.91 -20.37 -18.70
CA VAL A 75 -7.91 -21.01 -20.01
C VAL A 75 -6.63 -21.79 -20.31
N GLY A 76 -5.76 -21.98 -19.31
CA GLY A 76 -4.60 -22.87 -19.38
C GLY A 76 -3.33 -22.23 -19.95
N HIS A 77 -3.22 -20.90 -19.97
CA HIS A 77 -2.02 -20.21 -20.42
C HIS A 77 -1.26 -19.57 -19.26
N GLU A 78 0.04 -19.37 -19.44
CA GLU A 78 0.86 -18.67 -18.46
C GLU A 78 0.71 -17.15 -18.58
N CYS A 79 0.66 -16.48 -17.45
CA CYS A 79 0.56 -15.03 -17.40
C CYS A 79 1.41 -14.45 -16.25
N THR A 80 2.07 -13.35 -16.52
CA THR A 80 2.89 -12.63 -15.54
C THR A 80 2.49 -11.15 -15.52
N ILE A 81 2.14 -10.64 -14.33
CA ILE A 81 1.90 -9.20 -14.17
C ILE A 81 3.21 -8.53 -13.75
N ILE A 82 3.55 -7.44 -14.42
CA ILE A 82 4.84 -6.78 -14.30
C ILE A 82 4.72 -5.51 -13.43
N ALA A 83 5.73 -5.29 -12.59
CA ALA A 83 5.84 -4.07 -11.80
C ALA A 83 6.17 -2.87 -12.71
N ALA A 84 5.18 -2.03 -13.00
CA ALA A 84 5.28 -0.85 -13.86
C ALA A 84 6.50 0.03 -13.58
N SER A 85 6.73 0.35 -12.31
CA SER A 85 7.82 1.22 -11.88
C SER A 85 9.23 0.61 -11.99
N LEU A 86 9.33 -0.67 -12.34
CA LEU A 86 10.60 -1.42 -12.47
C LEU A 86 10.89 -1.84 -13.92
N ILE A 87 10.06 -1.44 -14.88
CA ILE A 87 10.33 -1.65 -16.30
C ILE A 87 11.52 -0.79 -16.71
N PRO A 88 12.59 -1.36 -17.30
CA PRO A 88 13.73 -0.58 -17.74
C PRO A 88 13.34 0.46 -18.80
N GLU A 89 13.76 1.70 -18.60
CA GLU A 89 13.58 2.79 -19.57
C GLU A 89 14.89 3.12 -20.25
N LYS A 90 14.87 3.32 -21.56
CA LYS A 90 16.03 3.84 -22.31
C LYS A 90 16.06 5.36 -22.16
N SER A 91 17.22 5.92 -21.82
CA SER A 91 17.41 7.37 -21.81
C SER A 91 17.27 7.89 -23.26
N GLY A 92 16.22 8.67 -23.51
CA GLY A 92 15.92 9.21 -24.84
C GLY A 92 14.58 8.79 -25.44
N ASP A 93 13.93 7.75 -24.93
CA ASP A 93 12.58 7.37 -25.36
C ASP A 93 11.56 8.44 -24.92
N LYS A 94 11.24 9.36 -25.84
CA LYS A 94 10.24 10.41 -25.63
C LYS A 94 8.88 10.12 -26.25
N VAL A 95 8.77 9.06 -27.05
CA VAL A 95 7.53 8.68 -27.72
C VAL A 95 6.89 7.53 -26.98
N LYS A 96 5.78 7.83 -26.30
CA LYS A 96 4.93 6.81 -25.67
C LYS A 96 3.79 6.45 -26.63
N ASN A 97 3.68 5.13 -26.95
CA ASN A 97 2.65 4.61 -27.83
C ASN A 97 2.34 3.17 -27.38
N ASP A 98 1.07 2.84 -27.21
CA ASP A 98 0.56 1.54 -26.74
C ASP A 98 1.17 0.34 -27.52
N ARG A 99 1.42 0.50 -28.82
CA ARG A 99 2.10 -0.51 -29.63
C ARG A 99 3.55 -0.74 -29.17
N LEU A 100 4.30 0.34 -28.97
CA LEU A 100 5.69 0.27 -28.52
C LEU A 100 5.80 -0.24 -27.07
N ASP A 101 4.81 0.06 -26.23
CA ASP A 101 4.74 -0.43 -24.87
C ASP A 101 4.49 -1.94 -24.85
N ALA A 102 3.59 -2.48 -25.68
CA ALA A 102 3.36 -3.91 -25.84
C ALA A 102 4.59 -4.66 -26.42
N GLU A 103 5.25 -4.07 -27.44
CA GLU A 103 6.49 -4.61 -28.01
C GLU A 103 7.61 -4.68 -26.98
N LYS A 104 7.82 -3.60 -26.25
CA LYS A 104 8.82 -3.51 -25.15
C LYS A 104 8.58 -4.56 -24.08
N LEU A 105 7.30 -4.74 -23.68
CA LEU A 105 6.92 -5.76 -22.71
C LEU A 105 7.25 -7.17 -23.21
N ALA A 106 6.87 -7.53 -24.44
CA ALA A 106 7.15 -8.85 -25.01
C ALA A 106 8.64 -9.15 -25.08
N ILE A 107 9.43 -8.20 -25.63
CA ILE A 107 10.89 -8.38 -25.79
C ILE A 107 11.59 -8.47 -24.44
N TYR A 108 11.25 -7.61 -23.49
CA TYR A 108 11.88 -7.62 -22.17
C TYR A 108 11.45 -8.84 -21.35
N PHE A 109 10.21 -9.31 -21.53
CA PHE A 109 9.73 -10.53 -20.90
C PHE A 109 10.50 -11.75 -21.41
N MET A 110 10.62 -11.92 -22.72
CA MET A 110 11.40 -12.97 -23.35
C MET A 110 12.88 -12.98 -22.87
N LYS A 111 13.45 -11.79 -22.65
CA LYS A 111 14.83 -11.63 -22.15
C LYS A 111 14.99 -11.75 -20.63
N GLY A 112 13.90 -12.01 -19.88
CA GLY A 112 13.94 -12.11 -18.41
C GLY A 112 14.28 -10.81 -17.67
N LEU A 113 14.07 -9.65 -18.30
CA LEU A 113 14.42 -8.33 -17.76
C LEU A 113 13.31 -7.70 -16.91
N LEU A 114 12.12 -8.32 -16.86
CA LEU A 114 10.97 -7.78 -16.16
C LEU A 114 10.82 -8.37 -14.76
N THR A 115 10.37 -7.53 -13.83
CA THR A 115 10.15 -7.93 -12.43
C THR A 115 8.67 -8.26 -12.24
N PRO A 116 8.30 -9.52 -11.92
CA PRO A 116 6.92 -9.91 -11.65
C PRO A 116 6.43 -9.34 -10.32
N ILE A 117 5.12 -9.07 -10.23
CA ILE A 117 4.47 -8.75 -8.97
C ILE A 117 3.90 -10.01 -8.31
N TYR A 118 3.67 -9.92 -7.01
CA TYR A 118 2.97 -10.94 -6.25
C TYR A 118 1.47 -10.91 -6.55
N ILE A 119 0.90 -12.06 -6.87
CA ILE A 119 -0.53 -12.23 -7.11
C ILE A 119 -1.19 -12.73 -5.82
N PRO A 120 -2.08 -11.96 -5.20
CA PRO A 120 -2.83 -12.40 -4.02
C PRO A 120 -3.91 -13.41 -4.39
N THR A 121 -4.43 -14.13 -3.39
CA THR A 121 -5.69 -14.87 -3.55
C THR A 121 -6.84 -13.89 -3.84
N GLU A 122 -7.94 -14.39 -4.39
CA GLU A 122 -9.15 -13.55 -4.62
C GLU A 122 -9.68 -12.96 -3.32
N THR A 123 -9.69 -13.76 -2.27
CA THR A 123 -10.10 -13.32 -0.93
C THR A 123 -9.21 -12.20 -0.41
N ASP A 124 -7.88 -12.35 -0.49
CA ASP A 124 -6.94 -11.31 -0.05
C ASP A 124 -7.08 -10.03 -0.87
N GLU A 125 -7.36 -10.14 -2.18
CA GLU A 125 -7.62 -8.99 -3.04
C GLU A 125 -8.88 -8.23 -2.60
N GLN A 126 -9.99 -8.96 -2.36
CA GLN A 126 -11.26 -8.40 -1.93
C GLN A 126 -11.14 -7.75 -0.54
N VAL A 127 -10.49 -8.42 0.41
CA VAL A 127 -10.23 -7.85 1.75
C VAL A 127 -9.33 -6.63 1.66
N ARG A 128 -8.30 -6.64 0.81
CA ARG A 128 -7.47 -5.45 0.56
C ARG A 128 -8.27 -4.29 -0.01
N ALA A 129 -9.21 -4.55 -0.93
CA ALA A 129 -10.08 -3.53 -1.49
C ALA A 129 -10.97 -2.91 -0.40
N LEU A 130 -11.56 -3.73 0.49
CA LEU A 130 -12.34 -3.27 1.64
C LEU A 130 -11.51 -2.38 2.58
N VAL A 131 -10.30 -2.80 2.93
CA VAL A 131 -9.36 -2.05 3.79
C VAL A 131 -8.97 -0.71 3.15
N ARG A 132 -8.75 -0.69 1.84
CA ARG A 132 -8.47 0.55 1.09
C ARG A 132 -9.67 1.48 1.01
N SER A 133 -10.88 0.93 0.85
CA SER A 133 -12.13 1.71 0.88
C SER A 133 -12.33 2.38 2.24
N ARG A 134 -12.11 1.66 3.34
CA ARG A 134 -12.12 2.27 4.69
C ARG A 134 -11.11 3.42 4.81
N THR A 135 -9.90 3.24 4.26
CA THR A 135 -8.88 4.30 4.30
C THR A 135 -9.30 5.52 3.47
N PHE A 136 -9.92 5.30 2.32
CA PHE A 136 -10.47 6.36 1.47
C PHE A 136 -11.54 7.17 2.20
N ILE A 137 -12.52 6.52 2.85
CA ILE A 137 -13.55 7.19 3.67
C ILE A 137 -12.90 8.01 4.80
N LYS A 138 -11.86 7.46 5.45
CA LYS A 138 -11.12 8.18 6.50
C LYS A 138 -10.42 9.44 5.98
N ASP A 139 -9.83 9.35 4.81
CA ASP A 139 -9.18 10.50 4.18
C ASP A 139 -10.22 11.55 3.74
N GLN A 140 -11.40 11.15 3.21
CA GLN A 140 -12.52 12.07 2.94
C GLN A 140 -12.99 12.81 4.21
N GLN A 141 -13.22 12.09 5.29
CA GLN A 141 -13.61 12.70 6.56
C GLN A 141 -12.57 13.74 7.02
N LYS A 142 -11.28 13.42 6.86
CA LYS A 142 -10.18 14.33 7.21
C LYS A 142 -10.20 15.60 6.37
N GLU A 143 -10.47 15.51 5.07
CA GLU A 143 -10.53 16.68 4.19
C GLU A 143 -11.74 17.58 4.52
N ILE A 144 -12.91 17.00 4.80
CA ILE A 144 -14.09 17.77 5.24
C ILE A 144 -13.79 18.47 6.58
N LYS A 145 -13.16 17.78 7.52
CA LYS A 145 -12.75 18.36 8.81
C LYS A 145 -11.76 19.52 8.62
N LYS A 146 -10.84 19.43 7.70
CA LYS A 146 -9.92 20.52 7.37
C LYS A 146 -10.64 21.70 6.72
N HIS A 147 -11.59 21.42 5.82
CA HIS A 147 -12.40 22.43 5.16
C HIS A 147 -13.20 23.25 6.19
N ALA A 148 -13.85 22.58 7.14
CA ALA A 148 -14.57 23.27 8.22
C ALA A 148 -13.65 24.20 9.05
N VAL A 149 -12.44 23.74 9.38
CA VAL A 149 -11.45 24.57 10.11
C VAL A 149 -10.99 25.75 9.24
N ALA A 150 -10.88 25.58 7.92
CA ALA A 150 -10.54 26.69 7.03
C ALA A 150 -11.63 27.75 7.02
N ILE A 151 -12.92 27.35 6.95
CA ILE A 151 -14.06 28.28 7.05
C ILE A 151 -14.02 29.04 8.38
N CYS A 152 -13.80 28.36 9.53
CA CYS A 152 -13.66 29.04 10.82
C CYS A 152 -12.62 30.15 10.77
N LYS A 153 -11.44 29.90 10.16
CA LYS A 153 -10.38 30.90 10.02
C LYS A 153 -10.79 32.07 9.13
N GLN A 154 -11.53 31.83 8.03
CA GLN A 154 -12.06 32.88 7.16
C GLN A 154 -13.05 33.78 7.88
N LEU A 155 -13.80 33.23 8.84
CA LEU A 155 -14.73 33.98 9.71
C LEU A 155 -14.03 34.68 10.90
N GLY A 156 -12.69 34.61 10.98
CA GLY A 156 -11.93 35.16 12.09
C GLY A 156 -12.02 34.33 13.38
N TRP A 157 -12.58 33.13 13.32
CA TRP A 157 -12.69 32.24 14.48
C TRP A 157 -11.43 31.39 14.64
N ASN A 158 -10.70 31.65 15.72
CA ASN A 158 -9.44 30.96 15.95
C ASN A 158 -9.44 30.18 17.27
N TYR A 159 -9.86 28.92 17.21
CA TYR A 159 -9.98 28.04 18.36
C TYR A 159 -8.73 27.99 19.25
N ARG A 160 -7.53 27.97 18.66
CA ARG A 160 -6.27 27.88 19.41
C ARG A 160 -5.88 29.19 20.12
N GLN A 161 -6.34 30.33 19.61
CA GLN A 161 -6.16 31.62 20.28
C GLN A 161 -7.19 31.83 21.38
N ASP A 162 -8.46 31.44 21.12
CA ASP A 162 -9.55 31.59 22.07
C ASP A 162 -9.31 30.72 23.33
N GLU A 163 -8.78 29.51 23.17
CA GLU A 163 -8.64 28.51 24.23
C GLU A 163 -7.26 28.47 24.94
N LYS A 164 -6.37 29.41 24.68
CA LYS A 164 -5.05 29.59 25.32
C LYS A 164 -4.18 28.33 25.55
N GLU A 165 -4.66 27.16 25.16
CA GLU A 165 -3.99 25.87 25.28
C GLU A 165 -3.85 25.21 23.92
N SER A 166 -2.83 24.37 23.78
CA SER A 166 -2.58 23.54 22.59
C SER A 166 -3.64 22.45 22.44
N SER A 167 -4.88 22.83 22.17
CA SER A 167 -5.99 21.91 22.05
C SER A 167 -6.13 21.37 20.63
N SER A 168 -6.41 20.06 20.54
CA SER A 168 -6.65 19.37 19.27
C SER A 168 -8.03 19.70 18.72
N TYR A 169 -8.13 19.88 17.40
CA TYR A 169 -9.43 20.03 16.71
C TYR A 169 -10.26 18.75 16.81
N TRP A 170 -11.57 18.87 16.72
CA TRP A 170 -12.56 17.77 16.69
C TRP A 170 -12.69 16.98 18.00
N THR A 171 -12.15 17.51 19.11
CA THR A 171 -12.46 17.05 20.45
C THR A 171 -13.86 17.58 20.87
N GLN A 172 -14.44 17.03 21.93
CA GLN A 172 -15.71 17.53 22.47
C GLN A 172 -15.61 19.03 22.81
N LYS A 173 -14.48 19.48 23.36
CA LYS A 173 -14.21 20.89 23.65
C LYS A 173 -14.30 21.75 22.38
N HIS A 174 -13.66 21.33 21.28
CA HIS A 174 -13.73 22.05 19.99
C HIS A 174 -15.15 22.05 19.42
N LYS A 175 -15.88 20.94 19.50
CA LYS A 175 -17.27 20.85 19.04
C LYS A 175 -18.17 21.82 19.82
N ASN A 176 -18.01 21.92 21.13
CA ASN A 176 -18.76 22.86 21.98
C ASN A 176 -18.43 24.32 21.62
N TRP A 177 -17.14 24.66 21.52
CA TRP A 177 -16.70 25.99 21.09
C TRP A 177 -17.29 26.36 19.71
N LEU A 178 -17.31 25.44 18.77
CA LEU A 178 -17.90 25.69 17.44
C LEU A 178 -19.41 25.95 17.54
N LYS A 179 -20.15 25.20 18.37
CA LYS A 179 -21.58 25.44 18.62
C LYS A 179 -21.84 26.83 19.18
N GLU A 180 -21.03 27.28 20.15
CA GLU A 180 -21.12 28.64 20.71
C GLU A 180 -20.91 29.73 19.65
N LYS A 181 -19.89 29.59 18.80
CA LYS A 181 -19.64 30.53 17.67
C LYS A 181 -20.80 30.56 16.67
N LEU A 182 -21.45 29.43 16.45
CA LEU A 182 -22.59 29.33 15.53
C LEU A 182 -23.85 30.02 16.05
N ILE A 183 -24.01 30.24 17.36
CA ILE A 183 -25.19 30.93 17.93
C ILE A 183 -25.38 32.31 17.30
N THR A 184 -24.31 33.07 17.20
CA THR A 184 -24.31 34.47 16.68
C THR A 184 -24.00 34.57 15.18
N ALA A 185 -23.75 33.42 14.51
CA ALA A 185 -23.42 33.40 13.11
C ALA A 185 -24.60 33.70 12.20
N SER A 186 -24.35 34.10 10.95
CA SER A 186 -25.38 34.29 9.92
C SER A 186 -26.10 32.97 9.61
N GLU A 187 -27.33 33.08 9.09
CA GLU A 187 -28.12 31.89 8.66
C GLU A 187 -27.36 31.08 7.58
N PHE A 188 -26.66 31.74 6.68
CA PHE A 188 -25.83 31.04 5.65
C PHE A 188 -24.71 30.23 6.27
N THR A 189 -24.04 30.78 7.28
CA THR A 189 -22.98 30.08 8.00
C THR A 189 -23.53 28.89 8.79
N LYS A 190 -24.64 29.08 9.50
CA LYS A 190 -25.33 27.99 10.23
C LYS A 190 -25.73 26.86 9.29
N PHE A 191 -26.35 27.21 8.15
CA PHE A 191 -26.74 26.21 7.14
C PHE A 191 -25.52 25.43 6.63
N ASN A 192 -24.44 26.11 6.26
CA ASN A 192 -23.23 25.46 5.76
C ASN A 192 -22.64 24.50 6.79
N PHE A 193 -22.48 24.92 8.05
CA PHE A 193 -21.96 24.04 9.10
C PHE A 193 -22.90 22.88 9.44
N LYS A 194 -24.23 23.05 9.33
CA LYS A 194 -25.20 21.96 9.47
C LYS A 194 -24.95 20.85 8.42
N ILE A 195 -24.71 21.22 7.16
CA ILE A 195 -24.42 20.26 6.09
C ILE A 195 -23.05 19.58 6.31
N ILE A 196 -22.03 20.34 6.69
CA ILE A 196 -20.70 19.80 7.00
C ILE A 196 -20.76 18.79 8.16
N GLU A 197 -21.49 19.12 9.24
CA GLU A 197 -21.68 18.22 10.38
C GLU A 197 -22.40 16.93 9.97
N ALA A 198 -23.46 17.03 9.15
CA ALA A 198 -24.18 15.87 8.63
C ALA A 198 -23.27 14.96 7.80
N GLN A 199 -22.42 15.53 6.93
CA GLN A 199 -21.44 14.76 6.16
C GLN A 199 -20.41 14.06 7.05
N ILE A 200 -19.90 14.73 8.09
CA ILE A 200 -18.94 14.14 9.02
C ILE A 200 -19.55 12.96 9.76
N ASN A 201 -20.82 13.08 10.20
CA ASN A 201 -21.54 12.04 10.93
C ASN A 201 -21.83 10.83 10.02
N ASP A 202 -22.27 11.04 8.78
CA ASP A 202 -22.48 9.97 7.79
C ASP A 202 -21.18 9.20 7.51
N LEU A 203 -20.06 9.91 7.31
CA LEU A 203 -18.78 9.25 7.12
C LEU A 203 -18.29 8.52 8.37
N GLU A 204 -18.61 9.00 9.57
CA GLU A 204 -18.27 8.33 10.83
C GLU A 204 -19.04 7.00 10.97
N GLU A 205 -20.33 7.00 10.64
CA GLU A 205 -21.13 5.78 10.60
C GLU A 205 -20.60 4.75 9.61
N ARG A 206 -20.30 5.18 8.39
CA ARG A 206 -19.67 4.30 7.36
C ARG A 206 -18.33 3.75 7.81
N LEU A 207 -17.49 4.56 8.45
CA LEU A 207 -16.23 4.10 9.03
C LEU A 207 -16.47 3.02 10.08
N ASN A 208 -17.44 3.19 10.97
CA ASN A 208 -17.79 2.19 11.98
C ASN A 208 -18.22 0.86 11.33
N GLN A 209 -19.02 0.90 10.25
CA GLN A 209 -19.42 -0.30 9.51
C GLN A 209 -18.20 -1.03 8.92
N TYR A 210 -17.28 -0.31 8.25
CA TYR A 210 -16.04 -0.90 7.75
C TYR A 210 -15.16 -1.47 8.85
N GLU A 211 -15.02 -0.77 9.98
CA GLU A 211 -14.19 -1.21 11.10
C GLU A 211 -14.78 -2.43 11.80
N CYS A 212 -16.11 -2.52 11.89
CA CYS A 212 -16.82 -3.69 12.39
C CYS A 212 -16.54 -4.92 11.51
N GLU A 213 -16.65 -4.77 10.19
CA GLU A 213 -16.38 -5.84 9.25
C GLU A 213 -14.89 -6.24 9.24
N MET A 214 -13.97 -5.28 9.31
CA MET A 214 -12.54 -5.58 9.43
C MET A 214 -12.23 -6.37 10.71
N ARG A 215 -12.89 -6.08 11.83
CA ARG A 215 -12.75 -6.86 13.07
C ARG A 215 -13.30 -8.28 12.89
N ARG A 216 -14.43 -8.45 12.23
CA ARG A 216 -14.99 -9.76 11.91
C ARG A 216 -14.01 -10.59 11.05
N ILE A 217 -13.47 -9.98 10.00
CA ILE A 217 -12.49 -10.61 9.10
C ILE A 217 -11.21 -10.98 9.87
N SER A 218 -10.78 -10.15 10.82
CA SER A 218 -9.57 -10.40 11.61
C SER A 218 -9.61 -11.69 12.44
N GLU A 219 -10.81 -12.22 12.71
CA GLU A 219 -11.00 -13.49 13.44
C GLU A 219 -11.05 -14.71 12.51
N LEU A 220 -11.07 -14.53 11.19
CA LEU A 220 -11.02 -15.65 10.24
C LEU A 220 -9.67 -16.40 10.36
N PRO A 221 -9.65 -17.72 10.16
CA PRO A 221 -8.45 -18.55 10.33
C PRO A 221 -7.23 -18.02 9.56
N GLU A 222 -7.44 -17.50 8.35
CA GLU A 222 -6.39 -17.00 7.46
C GLU A 222 -5.69 -15.74 7.99
N TYR A 223 -6.36 -14.97 8.87
CA TYR A 223 -5.85 -13.70 9.40
C TYR A 223 -5.51 -13.74 10.88
N LYS A 224 -6.23 -14.55 11.67
CA LYS A 224 -6.22 -14.53 13.14
C LYS A 224 -4.81 -14.61 13.74
N GLU A 225 -3.99 -15.57 13.31
CA GLU A 225 -2.64 -15.73 13.85
C GLU A 225 -1.71 -14.57 13.41
N LYS A 226 -1.84 -14.09 12.18
CA LYS A 226 -1.11 -12.91 11.70
C LYS A 226 -1.48 -11.66 12.48
N ILE A 227 -2.77 -11.49 12.82
CA ILE A 227 -3.25 -10.40 13.68
C ILE A 227 -2.63 -10.49 15.06
N LYS A 228 -2.67 -11.67 15.73
CA LYS A 228 -2.04 -11.89 17.04
C LYS A 228 -0.55 -11.51 17.02
N ALA A 229 0.17 -11.91 15.98
CA ALA A 229 1.59 -11.58 15.83
C ALA A 229 1.84 -10.06 15.76
N LEU A 230 0.92 -9.28 15.16
CA LEU A 230 1.11 -7.84 14.94
C LEU A 230 0.56 -6.95 16.05
N ILE A 231 -0.55 -7.33 16.72
CA ILE A 231 -1.10 -6.50 17.81
C ILE A 231 -0.25 -6.49 19.06
N CYS A 232 0.78 -7.34 19.13
CA CYS A 232 1.83 -7.31 20.16
C CYS A 232 2.69 -6.04 20.11
N TYR A 233 2.74 -5.37 18.97
CA TYR A 233 3.55 -4.19 18.77
C TYR A 233 2.87 -2.93 19.31
N ARG A 234 3.66 -2.06 19.95
CA ARG A 234 3.19 -0.76 20.37
C ARG A 234 2.80 0.08 19.14
N GLY A 235 1.58 0.64 19.16
CA GLY A 235 1.06 1.48 18.07
C GLY A 235 0.48 0.72 16.89
N ILE A 236 0.36 -0.61 16.97
CA ILE A 236 -0.37 -1.43 16.01
C ILE A 236 -1.59 -2.02 16.72
N ASP A 237 -2.78 -1.64 16.27
CA ASP A 237 -4.07 -2.21 16.64
C ASP A 237 -4.57 -3.18 15.56
N ILE A 238 -5.76 -3.75 15.75
CA ILE A 238 -6.37 -4.70 14.79
C ILE A 238 -6.50 -4.06 13.40
N LEU A 239 -6.95 -2.81 13.32
CA LEU A 239 -7.16 -2.13 12.03
C LEU A 239 -5.83 -1.88 11.31
N SER A 240 -4.82 -1.43 12.03
CA SER A 240 -3.46 -1.23 11.50
C SER A 240 -2.83 -2.56 11.08
N ALA A 241 -3.04 -3.62 11.86
CA ALA A 241 -2.58 -4.96 11.52
C ALA A 241 -3.24 -5.48 10.24
N MET A 242 -4.56 -5.32 10.09
CA MET A 242 -5.29 -5.67 8.85
C MET A 242 -4.73 -4.95 7.63
N ILE A 243 -4.44 -3.64 7.74
CA ILE A 243 -3.81 -2.88 6.64
C ILE A 243 -2.44 -3.49 6.30
N LEU A 244 -1.60 -3.76 7.31
CA LEU A 244 -0.27 -4.33 7.07
C LEU A 244 -0.35 -5.72 6.42
N ILE A 245 -1.18 -6.62 6.91
CA ILE A 245 -1.30 -7.98 6.40
C ILE A 245 -1.78 -7.99 4.96
N THR A 246 -2.83 -7.24 4.65
CA THR A 246 -3.41 -7.20 3.30
C THR A 246 -2.50 -6.52 2.27
N GLU A 247 -1.70 -5.54 2.69
CA GLU A 247 -0.76 -4.85 1.80
C GLU A 247 0.59 -5.56 1.66
N LEU A 248 1.02 -6.31 2.68
CA LEU A 248 2.24 -7.11 2.62
C LEU A 248 2.03 -8.43 1.85
N GLY A 249 0.87 -9.06 2.00
CA GLY A 249 0.63 -10.41 1.51
C GLY A 249 1.55 -11.45 2.20
N ASP A 250 1.97 -12.47 1.46
CA ASP A 250 2.89 -13.48 1.99
C ASP A 250 4.31 -12.90 2.13
N THR A 251 4.77 -12.75 3.38
CA THR A 251 6.08 -12.20 3.70
C THR A 251 7.24 -13.15 3.41
N ARG A 252 6.98 -14.46 3.27
CA ARG A 252 7.99 -15.48 2.95
C ARG A 252 8.60 -15.30 1.56
N ARG A 253 7.91 -14.60 0.65
CA ARG A 253 8.45 -14.20 -0.66
C ARG A 253 9.65 -13.26 -0.57
N PHE A 254 9.86 -12.62 0.58
CA PHE A 254 11.03 -11.77 0.81
C PHE A 254 12.10 -12.57 1.53
N SER A 255 13.14 -12.97 0.83
CA SER A 255 14.26 -13.76 1.38
C SER A 255 15.05 -13.03 2.46
N HIS A 256 14.87 -11.72 2.63
CA HIS A 256 15.56 -10.89 3.61
C HIS A 256 14.72 -9.64 3.93
N PRO A 257 14.67 -9.17 5.20
CA PRO A 257 13.90 -7.98 5.59
C PRO A 257 14.25 -6.70 4.82
N LYS A 258 15.48 -6.57 4.29
CA LYS A 258 15.84 -5.43 3.42
C LYS A 258 15.03 -5.40 2.13
N LYS A 259 14.68 -6.54 1.55
CA LYS A 259 13.81 -6.59 0.36
C LYS A 259 12.41 -6.08 0.68
N LEU A 260 11.92 -6.36 1.89
CA LEU A 260 10.64 -5.84 2.35
C LEU A 260 10.70 -4.32 2.61
N THR A 261 11.82 -3.79 3.12
CA THR A 261 11.98 -2.33 3.28
C THR A 261 12.02 -1.61 1.93
N SER A 262 12.63 -2.22 0.92
CA SER A 262 12.62 -1.74 -0.46
C SER A 262 11.20 -1.74 -1.04
N TYR A 263 10.45 -2.85 -0.89
CA TYR A 263 9.05 -2.97 -1.29
C TYR A 263 8.15 -1.91 -0.64
N ALA A 264 8.41 -1.56 0.61
CA ALA A 264 7.71 -0.49 1.31
C ALA A 264 8.18 0.93 0.90
N GLY A 265 9.24 1.05 0.11
CA GLY A 265 9.84 2.34 -0.27
C GLY A 265 10.44 3.11 0.89
N LEU A 266 10.95 2.39 1.90
CA LEU A 266 11.62 2.95 3.09
C LEU A 266 13.14 2.97 2.95
N ASP A 267 13.70 2.46 1.85
CA ASP A 267 15.13 2.53 1.58
C ASP A 267 15.58 3.96 1.30
N ILE A 268 16.80 4.28 1.72
CA ILE A 268 17.41 5.58 1.48
C ILE A 268 17.95 5.61 0.04
N ARG A 269 17.59 6.63 -0.72
CA ARG A 269 18.23 6.88 -2.01
C ARG A 269 19.68 7.26 -1.77
N GLU A 270 20.56 6.55 -2.45
CA GLU A 270 21.99 6.79 -2.41
C GLU A 270 22.50 7.01 -3.84
N TYR A 271 23.31 8.03 -4.01
CA TYR A 271 24.03 8.29 -5.24
C TYR A 271 25.53 8.33 -4.89
N SER A 272 26.24 7.29 -5.30
CA SER A 272 27.66 7.16 -5.03
C SER A 272 28.42 7.21 -6.36
N SER A 273 29.27 8.19 -6.52
CA SER A 273 30.20 8.27 -7.64
C SER A 273 31.55 8.84 -7.16
N GLY A 274 32.65 8.31 -7.66
CA GLY A 274 33.99 8.83 -7.37
C GLY A 274 34.37 8.85 -5.89
N GLY A 275 33.94 7.86 -5.09
CA GLY A 275 34.25 7.78 -3.65
C GLY A 275 33.39 8.68 -2.73
N GLN A 276 32.51 9.50 -3.29
CA GLN A 276 31.57 10.33 -2.50
C GLN A 276 30.20 9.65 -2.37
N GLN A 277 29.77 9.36 -1.14
CA GLN A 277 28.42 8.88 -0.83
C GLN A 277 27.49 10.04 -0.52
N ARG A 278 26.47 10.27 -1.34
CA ARG A 278 25.40 11.24 -1.08
C ARG A 278 24.12 10.49 -0.75
N LYS A 279 23.66 10.61 0.51
CA LYS A 279 22.42 10.02 0.99
C LYS A 279 21.27 11.06 0.96
N TYR A 280 20.17 10.68 0.36
CA TYR A 280 18.98 11.53 0.19
C TYR A 280 17.83 11.06 1.09
N SER A 281 16.61 11.46 0.76
CA SER A 281 15.39 10.96 1.38
C SER A 281 15.14 9.49 1.01
N ILE A 282 14.17 8.86 1.67
CA ILE A 282 13.70 7.53 1.28
C ILE A 282 13.17 7.54 -0.16
N THR A 283 13.20 6.38 -0.82
CA THR A 283 12.79 6.24 -2.22
C THR A 283 11.33 6.63 -2.44
N LYS A 284 10.45 6.32 -1.48
CA LYS A 284 8.99 6.41 -1.59
C LYS A 284 8.40 5.57 -2.75
N MET A 285 9.22 4.88 -3.50
CA MET A 285 8.83 3.94 -4.56
C MET A 285 8.36 2.64 -3.89
N GLY A 286 7.06 2.53 -3.63
CA GLY A 286 6.51 1.38 -2.93
C GLY A 286 5.21 1.71 -2.20
N ASN A 287 4.75 0.78 -1.37
CA ASN A 287 3.43 0.83 -0.77
C ASN A 287 3.25 1.97 0.24
N LYS A 288 2.40 2.94 -0.07
CA LYS A 288 2.14 4.12 0.77
C LYS A 288 1.39 3.78 2.06
N PHE A 289 0.54 2.75 2.06
CA PHE A 289 -0.24 2.36 3.23
C PHE A 289 0.66 1.77 4.31
N ILE A 290 1.58 0.87 3.92
CA ILE A 290 2.58 0.31 4.83
C ILE A 290 3.41 1.42 5.46
N ARG A 291 3.94 2.37 4.66
CA ARG A 291 4.74 3.49 5.18
C ARG A 291 3.96 4.36 6.16
N LYS A 292 2.67 4.66 5.87
CA LYS A 292 1.80 5.47 6.74
C LYS A 292 1.65 4.80 8.10
N ILE A 293 1.22 3.54 8.15
CA ILE A 293 1.02 2.79 9.39
C ILE A 293 2.31 2.70 10.20
N LEU A 294 3.42 2.34 9.56
CA LEU A 294 4.69 2.17 10.27
C LEU A 294 5.23 3.49 10.84
N THR A 295 5.10 4.61 10.12
CA THR A 295 5.55 5.91 10.62
C THR A 295 4.65 6.42 11.75
N GLU A 296 3.36 6.14 11.72
CA GLU A 296 2.43 6.43 12.81
C GLU A 296 2.72 5.56 14.03
N ALA A 297 2.93 4.26 13.86
CA ALA A 297 3.29 3.35 14.95
C ALA A 297 4.64 3.72 15.58
N ALA A 298 5.64 4.05 14.77
CA ALA A 298 6.99 4.42 15.23
C ALA A 298 7.01 5.64 16.18
N GLN A 299 6.03 6.54 16.11
CA GLN A 299 5.94 7.69 17.04
C GLN A 299 5.79 7.25 18.49
N ASN A 300 5.18 6.10 18.74
CA ASN A 300 4.96 5.60 20.09
C ASN A 300 6.25 5.10 20.76
N TYR A 301 7.31 4.86 20.00
CA TYR A 301 8.59 4.33 20.52
C TYR A 301 9.53 5.40 21.08
N ASN A 302 9.17 6.68 20.97
CA ASN A 302 9.88 7.75 21.70
C ASN A 302 9.66 7.67 23.23
N ARG A 303 8.56 7.03 23.65
CA ARG A 303 8.25 6.80 25.07
C ARG A 303 9.10 5.67 25.63
N ILE A 304 9.35 5.69 26.94
CA ILE A 304 10.06 4.63 27.67
C ILE A 304 9.49 3.25 27.30
N PRO A 305 10.33 2.21 27.11
CA PRO A 305 9.92 0.88 26.70
C PRO A 305 9.24 0.10 27.84
N VAL A 306 8.03 0.50 28.21
CA VAL A 306 7.20 -0.13 29.24
C VAL A 306 5.91 -0.64 28.60
N ILE A 307 5.46 -1.82 29.01
CA ILE A 307 4.20 -2.40 28.59
C ILE A 307 3.06 -1.73 29.36
N GLY A 308 2.35 -0.79 28.74
CA GLY A 308 1.17 -0.13 29.30
C GLY A 308 -0.03 -1.06 29.38
N LYS A 309 -1.08 -0.63 30.10
CA LYS A 309 -2.31 -1.40 30.33
C LYS A 309 -2.93 -1.94 29.01
N ASP A 310 -3.14 -1.08 28.02
CA ASP A 310 -3.79 -1.48 26.76
C ASP A 310 -2.95 -2.50 25.97
N LEU A 311 -1.62 -2.37 25.96
CA LEU A 311 -0.75 -3.33 25.30
C LEU A 311 -0.74 -4.66 26.04
N ARG A 312 -0.78 -4.64 27.39
CA ARG A 312 -0.88 -5.83 28.22
C ARG A 312 -2.18 -6.58 27.94
N THR A 313 -3.31 -5.87 27.86
CA THR A 313 -4.60 -6.49 27.51
C THR A 313 -4.58 -7.12 26.13
N ARG A 314 -4.02 -6.45 25.12
CA ARG A 314 -3.92 -6.99 23.76
C ARG A 314 -3.01 -8.23 23.65
N ARG A 315 -2.04 -8.38 24.56
CA ARG A 315 -1.11 -9.50 24.61
C ARG A 315 -1.63 -10.70 25.40
N GLN A 316 -2.81 -10.61 26.01
CA GLN A 316 -3.40 -11.75 26.71
C GLN A 316 -3.63 -12.91 25.74
N ASN A 317 -3.23 -14.11 26.14
CA ASN A 317 -3.35 -15.35 25.37
C ASN A 317 -2.62 -15.34 24.02
N ILE A 318 -1.56 -14.54 23.89
CA ILE A 318 -0.70 -14.55 22.72
C ILE A 318 0.58 -15.33 23.02
N GLU A 319 1.01 -16.16 22.08
CA GLU A 319 2.20 -16.98 22.22
C GLU A 319 3.47 -16.16 22.49
N PRO A 320 4.35 -16.61 23.40
CA PRO A 320 5.58 -15.90 23.75
C PRO A 320 6.46 -15.54 22.54
N LYS A 321 6.53 -16.42 21.54
CA LYS A 321 7.33 -16.18 20.32
C LYS A 321 7.05 -14.84 19.64
N TYR A 322 5.79 -14.36 19.66
CA TYR A 322 5.42 -13.06 19.06
C TYR A 322 5.72 -11.89 20.00
N THR A 323 5.45 -12.08 21.31
CA THR A 323 5.69 -11.00 22.29
C THR A 323 7.18 -10.72 22.49
N GLU A 324 8.02 -11.76 22.43
CA GLU A 324 9.49 -11.61 22.50
C GLU A 324 10.07 -10.81 21.34
N VAL A 325 9.60 -11.06 20.10
CA VAL A 325 10.01 -10.27 18.94
C VAL A 325 9.57 -8.81 19.08
N ALA A 326 8.32 -8.58 19.53
CA ALA A 326 7.80 -7.24 19.74
C ALA A 326 8.53 -6.49 20.87
N ASP A 327 9.01 -7.16 21.91
CA ASP A 327 9.79 -6.57 22.99
C ASP A 327 11.22 -6.23 22.54
N ARG A 328 11.88 -7.11 21.80
CA ARG A 328 13.16 -6.81 21.14
C ARG A 328 13.03 -5.57 20.23
N CYS A 329 11.97 -5.52 19.46
CA CYS A 329 11.61 -4.37 18.61
C CYS A 329 11.47 -3.10 19.45
N MET A 330 10.70 -3.16 20.56
CA MET A 330 10.43 -2.02 21.41
C MET A 330 11.72 -1.43 21.99
N HIS A 331 12.58 -2.24 22.56
CA HIS A 331 13.86 -1.79 23.11
C HIS A 331 14.83 -1.27 22.04
N ARG A 332 14.93 -1.98 20.93
CA ARG A 332 15.82 -1.61 19.80
C ARG A 332 15.45 -0.27 19.22
N ILE A 333 14.15 -0.07 18.90
CA ILE A 333 13.67 1.16 18.26
C ILE A 333 13.75 2.34 19.23
N HIS A 334 13.44 2.16 20.50
CA HIS A 334 13.62 3.20 21.51
C HIS A 334 15.07 3.67 21.58
N LYS A 335 16.02 2.74 21.72
CA LYS A 335 17.46 3.05 21.74
C LYS A 335 17.90 3.78 20.47
N ARG A 336 17.45 3.30 19.31
CA ARG A 336 17.76 3.91 18.01
C ARG A 336 17.19 5.31 17.87
N GLY A 337 15.92 5.48 18.22
CA GLY A 337 15.23 6.78 18.18
C GLY A 337 15.92 7.81 19.08
N LYS A 338 16.21 7.45 20.33
CA LYS A 338 16.97 8.30 21.27
C LYS A 338 18.33 8.72 20.70
N HIS A 339 19.11 7.77 20.20
CA HIS A 339 20.43 8.06 19.63
C HIS A 339 20.35 9.05 18.47
N LEU A 340 19.40 8.88 17.55
CA LEU A 340 19.21 9.80 16.41
C LEU A 340 18.73 11.18 16.87
N TRP A 341 17.86 11.23 17.87
CA TRP A 341 17.37 12.47 18.47
C TRP A 341 18.50 13.29 19.10
N HIS A 342 19.33 12.65 19.93
CA HIS A 342 20.49 13.32 20.55
C HIS A 342 21.51 13.83 19.51
N ARG A 343 21.55 13.26 18.33
CA ARG A 343 22.35 13.76 17.21
C ARG A 343 21.70 14.91 16.45
N GLY A 344 20.60 15.48 16.91
CA GLY A 344 19.89 16.57 16.25
C GLY A 344 19.17 16.21 14.96
N ILE A 345 18.94 14.92 14.69
CA ILE A 345 18.23 14.48 13.47
C ILE A 345 16.76 14.88 13.55
N ALA A 346 16.26 15.50 12.49
CA ALA A 346 14.87 15.96 12.41
C ALA A 346 13.87 14.82 12.71
N VAL A 347 12.84 15.13 13.50
CA VAL A 347 11.84 14.18 14.06
C VAL A 347 11.28 13.23 13.00
N ASN A 348 10.90 13.74 11.83
CA ASN A 348 10.33 12.92 10.77
C ASN A 348 11.36 11.94 10.17
N LYS A 349 12.65 12.30 10.14
CA LYS A 349 13.73 11.38 9.72
C LYS A 349 13.94 10.29 10.77
N VAL A 350 13.86 10.63 12.07
CA VAL A 350 13.93 9.65 13.17
C VAL A 350 12.78 8.66 13.08
N LYS A 351 11.53 9.15 12.94
CA LYS A 351 10.35 8.29 12.79
C LYS A 351 10.48 7.33 11.60
N THR A 352 10.95 7.82 10.48
CA THR A 352 11.15 7.00 9.26
C THR A 352 12.23 5.94 9.45
N ALA A 353 13.34 6.27 10.13
CA ALA A 353 14.40 5.31 10.45
C ALA A 353 13.89 4.22 11.42
N CYS A 354 13.08 4.60 12.41
CA CYS A 354 12.42 3.67 13.32
C CYS A 354 11.41 2.76 12.60
N ALA A 355 10.59 3.34 11.72
CA ALA A 355 9.62 2.59 10.89
C ALA A 355 10.30 1.54 10.02
N ARG A 356 11.46 1.87 9.44
CA ARG A 356 12.24 0.93 8.63
C ARG A 356 12.76 -0.25 9.45
N GLU A 357 13.30 -0.01 10.65
CA GLU A 357 13.74 -1.11 11.54
C GLU A 357 12.55 -1.93 12.02
N MET A 358 11.42 -1.28 12.37
CA MET A 358 10.19 -1.96 12.80
C MET A 358 9.67 -2.95 11.76
N LEU A 359 9.75 -2.62 10.48
CA LEU A 359 9.32 -3.50 9.41
C LEU A 359 10.13 -4.81 9.36
N GLY A 360 11.40 -4.78 9.74
CA GLY A 360 12.23 -5.98 9.88
C GLY A 360 11.72 -6.94 10.97
N PHE A 361 11.30 -6.40 12.12
CA PHE A 361 10.69 -7.21 13.19
C PHE A 361 9.30 -7.72 12.82
N ILE A 362 8.51 -6.93 12.10
CA ILE A 362 7.21 -7.36 11.57
C ILE A 362 7.39 -8.52 10.59
N TRP A 363 8.39 -8.45 9.71
CA TRP A 363 8.76 -9.55 8.82
C TRP A 363 9.10 -10.82 9.59
N GLU A 364 9.89 -10.72 10.65
CA GLU A 364 10.24 -11.84 11.54
C GLU A 364 8.97 -12.45 12.17
N SER A 365 8.12 -11.60 12.79
CA SER A 365 6.88 -12.07 13.44
C SER A 365 5.93 -12.77 12.48
N LEU A 366 5.74 -12.22 11.26
CA LEU A 366 4.85 -12.83 10.28
C LEU A 366 5.41 -14.15 9.71
N ASN A 367 6.73 -14.29 9.64
CA ASN A 367 7.37 -15.55 9.21
C ASN A 367 7.37 -16.64 10.30
N LEU A 368 7.12 -16.29 11.58
CA LEU A 368 6.89 -17.24 12.67
C LEU A 368 5.47 -17.82 12.67
N VAL A 369 4.55 -17.22 11.90
CA VAL A 369 3.19 -17.74 11.75
C VAL A 369 3.27 -18.98 10.87
N THR A 370 3.06 -20.13 11.49
CA THR A 370 2.88 -21.41 10.78
C THR A 370 1.47 -21.45 10.19
N ASN A 371 1.39 -21.89 8.95
CA ASN A 371 0.08 -22.11 8.31
C ASN A 371 -0.61 -23.32 8.92
#